data_440099c4c9296aee241e8d5c28f9b33d
#
_entry.id   440099c4c9296aee241e8d5c28f9b33d
#
_cell.length_a   1.000
_cell.length_b   1.000
_cell.length_c   1.000
_cell.angle_alpha   90.00
_cell.angle_beta   90.00
_cell.angle_gamma   90.00
#
_symmetry.space_group_name_H-M   'P 1'
#
loop_
_entity.id
_entity.type
_entity.pdbx_description
1 polymer ?
#
loop_
_entity_poly.entity_id
_entity_poly.type
_entity_poly.pdbx_seq_one_letter_code
_entity_poly.pdbx_strand_id
1 'polypeptide(L)'
;MKKVRFSDVFDDITKKAVKIPTNEYLSNGLYQIIDQGQSDIAGYSNNQTGLYTDVPVIVFGDHTRILKYIDKPLFLGADGVKLLKVKDRNFNCKYLFYALCNARIPDTGYNRHFKWLKEVKIPIPSIDEQQKIASILDKVSDLIALRKQQLAKLDELVKSRFVEMFGDLSNPQCQWEMCQLKEVCKSTDDIKCGPFGTQLGKEEYRKEGIAVWEIPQINSSFMSPPTDFVSEEKAKQLSAYSIIPGDIAMSRKGNVGKCAIFPEQYASGIIHSDVLRIRVNKQKVVSKFMMYQLRISKAVEAQIAIVSSGAIMAGINVTKLKNINVHIPPMELQKQFTCFIDKIDSLNSDIEKSLEELNILKKSLMQEYFA
;
A
#
# COMPACT_ATOMS: atom_id res chain seq x y z
N MET A 1 -18.96 -4.62 -33.62
CA MET A 1 -18.34 -3.28 -33.69
C MET A 1 -17.20 -3.29 -34.71
N LYS A 2 -17.04 -2.23 -35.56
CA LYS A 2 -15.91 -2.14 -36.50
C LYS A 2 -14.61 -1.96 -35.70
N LYS A 3 -13.59 -2.82 -35.93
CA LYS A 3 -12.26 -2.68 -35.31
C LYS A 3 -11.31 -2.02 -36.33
N VAL A 4 -10.59 -0.99 -35.89
CA VAL A 4 -9.61 -0.25 -36.71
C VAL A 4 -8.19 -0.51 -36.17
N ARG A 5 -7.19 -0.30 -37.01
CA ARG A 5 -5.78 -0.48 -36.61
C ARG A 5 -5.32 0.69 -35.73
N PHE A 6 -4.39 0.45 -34.83
CA PHE A 6 -3.74 1.49 -34.04
C PHE A 6 -3.21 2.64 -34.94
N SER A 7 -2.55 2.32 -36.05
CA SER A 7 -1.98 3.28 -36.99
C SER A 7 -3.00 4.18 -37.66
N ASP A 8 -4.27 3.77 -37.75
CA ASP A 8 -5.33 4.56 -38.36
C ASP A 8 -5.90 5.60 -37.38
N VAL A 9 -5.65 5.43 -36.10
CA VAL A 9 -6.18 6.23 -35.00
C VAL A 9 -5.15 7.15 -34.36
N PHE A 10 -3.90 6.69 -34.23
CA PHE A 10 -2.85 7.40 -33.50
C PHE A 10 -1.64 7.78 -34.37
N ASP A 11 -1.06 8.93 -34.09
CA ASP A 11 0.28 9.34 -34.48
C ASP A 11 1.26 9.23 -33.31
N ASP A 12 2.44 8.67 -33.54
CA ASP A 12 3.59 8.76 -32.62
C ASP A 12 4.25 10.13 -32.82
N ILE A 13 3.97 11.04 -31.93
CA ILE A 13 4.49 12.42 -31.96
C ILE A 13 5.61 12.64 -30.94
N THR A 14 6.24 11.58 -30.44
CA THR A 14 7.28 11.63 -29.38
C THR A 14 8.40 12.63 -29.71
N LYS A 15 8.73 12.79 -31.00
CA LYS A 15 9.79 13.72 -31.45
C LYS A 15 9.41 15.20 -31.32
N LYS A 16 8.11 15.52 -31.11
CA LYS A 16 7.60 16.90 -30.96
C LYS A 16 7.70 17.41 -29.52
N ALA A 17 7.93 16.55 -28.56
CA ALA A 17 8.04 16.90 -27.15
C ALA A 17 9.49 16.81 -26.69
N VAL A 18 9.91 17.80 -25.87
CA VAL A 18 11.23 17.81 -25.26
C VAL A 18 11.27 16.85 -24.09
N LYS A 19 12.37 16.12 -23.96
CA LYS A 19 12.65 15.25 -22.83
C LYS A 19 13.52 15.96 -21.82
N ILE A 20 13.15 15.85 -20.55
CA ILE A 20 13.94 16.36 -19.42
C ILE A 20 14.68 15.20 -18.76
N PRO A 21 15.99 15.30 -18.50
CA PRO A 21 16.74 14.30 -17.75
C PRO A 21 16.26 14.18 -16.31
N THR A 22 16.36 12.99 -15.72
CA THR A 22 15.83 12.73 -14.36
C THR A 22 16.48 13.58 -13.27
N ASN A 23 17.74 13.95 -13.45
CA ASN A 23 18.48 14.82 -12.51
C ASN A 23 18.01 16.28 -12.53
N GLU A 24 17.17 16.69 -13.49
CA GLU A 24 16.58 18.01 -13.60
C GLU A 24 15.15 18.08 -13.09
N TYR A 25 14.59 16.97 -12.58
CA TYR A 25 13.24 16.95 -12.04
C TYR A 25 13.17 17.73 -10.74
N LEU A 26 12.20 18.66 -10.68
CA LEU A 26 11.84 19.36 -9.46
C LEU A 26 10.73 18.59 -8.72
N SER A 27 10.73 18.69 -7.39
CA SER A 27 9.63 18.15 -6.56
C SER A 27 8.32 18.91 -6.75
N ASN A 28 8.42 20.22 -7.10
CA ASN A 28 7.29 21.11 -7.40
C ASN A 28 7.66 22.05 -8.54
N GLY A 29 6.69 22.44 -9.37
CA GLY A 29 6.94 23.37 -10.47
C GLY A 29 5.67 23.67 -11.29
N LEU A 30 5.79 24.48 -12.32
CA LEU A 30 4.68 24.94 -13.15
C LEU A 30 4.17 23.87 -14.11
N TYR A 31 5.04 23.03 -14.65
CA TYR A 31 4.72 22.06 -15.68
C TYR A 31 5.13 20.66 -15.27
N GLN A 32 4.23 19.70 -15.51
CA GLN A 32 4.43 18.31 -15.18
C GLN A 32 5.40 17.62 -16.14
N ILE A 33 6.23 16.73 -15.60
CA ILE A 33 7.07 15.82 -16.38
C ILE A 33 6.47 14.42 -16.28
N ILE A 34 6.20 13.81 -17.43
CA ILE A 34 5.57 12.50 -17.52
C ILE A 34 6.57 11.49 -18.08
N ASP A 35 6.83 10.44 -17.33
CA ASP A 35 7.70 9.34 -17.72
C ASP A 35 6.94 8.00 -17.81
N GLN A 36 7.68 6.89 -17.96
CA GLN A 36 7.15 5.54 -18.00
C GLN A 36 6.93 4.89 -16.62
N GLY A 37 7.21 5.59 -15.53
CA GLY A 37 7.07 5.10 -14.16
C GLY A 37 5.60 4.93 -13.73
N GLN A 38 5.39 4.35 -12.56
CA GLN A 38 4.04 4.11 -12.01
C GLN A 38 3.33 5.38 -11.54
N SER A 39 4.08 6.39 -11.10
CA SER A 39 3.51 7.67 -10.68
C SER A 39 2.92 8.42 -11.87
N ASP A 40 1.76 9.04 -11.70
CA ASP A 40 1.12 9.83 -12.76
C ASP A 40 2.02 10.98 -13.23
N ILE A 41 2.69 11.64 -12.29
CA ILE A 41 3.66 12.71 -12.51
C ILE A 41 5.01 12.24 -11.95
N ALA A 42 6.07 12.30 -12.76
CA ALA A 42 7.43 11.90 -12.37
C ALA A 42 8.17 13.05 -11.67
N GLY A 43 7.84 14.28 -11.99
CA GLY A 43 8.43 15.48 -11.45
C GLY A 43 7.88 16.73 -12.16
N TYR A 44 8.49 17.87 -11.90
CA TYR A 44 8.07 19.15 -12.45
C TYR A 44 9.24 19.88 -13.08
N SER A 45 8.90 20.87 -13.94
CA SER A 45 9.83 21.84 -14.51
C SER A 45 9.22 23.23 -14.54
N ASN A 46 10.04 24.26 -14.44
CA ASN A 46 9.65 25.66 -14.66
C ASN A 46 10.07 26.17 -16.03
N ASN A 47 10.68 25.32 -16.86
CA ASN A 47 11.06 25.70 -18.20
C ASN A 47 9.83 25.85 -19.09
N GLN A 48 9.80 26.88 -19.97
CA GLN A 48 8.75 27.08 -20.97
C GLN A 48 9.19 26.59 -22.35
N THR A 49 10.48 26.53 -22.60
CA THR A 49 11.03 26.13 -23.89
C THR A 49 10.83 24.64 -24.12
N GLY A 50 10.16 24.29 -25.20
CA GLY A 50 9.90 22.89 -25.57
C GLY A 50 8.71 22.25 -24.81
N LEU A 51 7.92 23.04 -24.09
CA LEU A 51 6.68 22.59 -23.47
C LEU A 51 5.70 22.11 -24.56
N TYR A 52 5.20 20.88 -24.40
CA TYR A 52 4.17 20.36 -25.28
C TYR A 52 2.78 20.77 -24.77
N THR A 53 2.01 21.50 -25.60
CA THR A 53 0.73 22.13 -25.22
C THR A 53 -0.48 21.62 -25.98
N ASP A 54 -0.28 20.86 -27.08
CA ASP A 54 -1.39 20.32 -27.88
C ASP A 54 -1.98 19.04 -27.27
N VAL A 55 -2.66 19.21 -26.15
CA VAL A 55 -3.34 18.15 -25.39
C VAL A 55 -4.82 18.05 -25.76
N PRO A 56 -5.56 16.96 -25.47
CA PRO A 56 -5.11 15.76 -24.76
C PRO A 56 -4.23 14.83 -25.61
N VAL A 57 -3.41 14.04 -24.91
CA VAL A 57 -2.51 13.02 -25.46
C VAL A 57 -2.45 11.79 -24.56
N ILE A 58 -1.96 10.68 -25.10
CA ILE A 58 -1.68 9.47 -24.33
C ILE A 58 -0.18 9.23 -24.29
N VAL A 59 0.35 9.02 -23.09
CA VAL A 59 1.73 8.61 -22.88
C VAL A 59 1.78 7.11 -22.67
N PHE A 60 2.67 6.42 -23.39
CA PHE A 60 2.91 4.98 -23.26
C PHE A 60 4.36 4.72 -22.85
N GLY A 61 4.54 3.97 -21.74
CA GLY A 61 5.83 3.48 -21.29
C GLY A 61 6.26 2.25 -22.08
N ASP A 62 7.30 2.38 -22.91
CA ASP A 62 7.73 1.34 -23.85
C ASP A 62 8.29 0.09 -23.13
N HIS A 63 8.87 0.25 -21.92
CA HIS A 63 9.35 -0.87 -21.10
C HIS A 63 8.35 -1.32 -20.04
N THR A 64 7.53 -0.41 -19.53
CA THR A 64 6.60 -0.67 -18.41
C THR A 64 5.20 -1.01 -18.87
N ARG A 65 4.84 -0.73 -20.14
CA ARG A 65 3.49 -0.85 -20.71
C ARG A 65 2.44 0.04 -20.05
N ILE A 66 2.87 0.97 -19.19
CA ILE A 66 1.99 1.89 -18.49
C ILE A 66 1.44 2.92 -19.49
N LEU A 67 0.14 3.14 -19.45
CA LEU A 67 -0.57 4.16 -20.22
C LEU A 67 -1.03 5.27 -19.28
N LYS A 68 -0.83 6.53 -19.69
CA LYS A 68 -1.28 7.72 -18.97
C LYS A 68 -2.05 8.63 -19.91
N TYR A 69 -3.22 9.10 -19.49
CA TYR A 69 -3.98 10.13 -20.21
C TYR A 69 -3.57 11.50 -19.68
N ILE A 70 -3.18 12.41 -20.57
CA ILE A 70 -2.66 13.73 -20.20
C ILE A 70 -3.47 14.81 -20.92
N ASP A 71 -4.11 15.67 -20.13
CA ASP A 71 -4.94 16.79 -20.58
C ASP A 71 -4.35 18.17 -20.24
N LYS A 72 -3.15 18.20 -19.63
CA LYS A 72 -2.41 19.44 -19.29
C LYS A 72 -1.08 19.46 -20.01
N PRO A 73 -0.54 20.67 -20.31
CA PRO A 73 0.79 20.82 -20.87
C PRO A 73 1.84 20.01 -20.13
N LEU A 74 2.79 19.41 -20.87
CA LEU A 74 3.74 18.47 -20.31
C LEU A 74 5.12 18.54 -20.96
N PHE A 75 6.10 18.05 -20.22
CA PHE A 75 7.37 17.56 -20.74
C PHE A 75 7.40 16.03 -20.67
N LEU A 76 8.15 15.39 -21.55
CA LEU A 76 8.45 13.98 -21.42
C LEU A 76 9.63 13.78 -20.45
N GLY A 77 9.58 12.72 -19.69
CA GLY A 77 10.72 12.26 -18.89
C GLY A 77 11.69 11.46 -19.74
N ALA A 78 12.58 10.72 -19.05
CA ALA A 78 13.66 9.93 -19.61
C ALA A 78 13.25 8.97 -20.75
N ASP A 79 14.19 8.21 -21.27
CA ASP A 79 13.98 7.29 -22.40
C ASP A 79 12.88 6.23 -22.16
N GLY A 80 12.36 5.67 -23.26
CA GLY A 80 11.34 4.64 -23.21
C GLY A 80 9.90 5.16 -23.13
N VAL A 81 9.69 6.45 -23.40
CA VAL A 81 8.35 7.07 -23.43
C VAL A 81 7.92 7.29 -24.87
N LYS A 82 6.65 7.01 -25.16
CA LYS A 82 5.97 7.31 -26.42
C LYS A 82 4.83 8.29 -26.17
N LEU A 83 4.72 9.33 -26.99
CA LEU A 83 3.65 10.31 -26.96
C LEU A 83 2.73 10.07 -28.15
N LEU A 84 1.46 9.78 -27.87
CA LEU A 84 0.46 9.39 -28.86
C LEU A 84 -0.59 10.49 -28.98
N LYS A 85 -0.80 10.98 -30.18
CA LYS A 85 -1.85 11.94 -30.51
C LYS A 85 -2.92 11.26 -31.36
N VAL A 86 -4.17 11.55 -31.07
CA VAL A 86 -5.31 11.10 -31.86
C VAL A 86 -5.35 11.87 -33.18
N LYS A 87 -5.54 11.17 -34.33
CA LYS A 87 -5.48 11.73 -35.67
C LYS A 87 -6.67 12.58 -36.04
N ASP A 88 -7.87 12.17 -35.62
CA ASP A 88 -9.13 12.75 -36.07
C ASP A 88 -10.04 13.13 -34.89
N ARG A 89 -10.80 14.21 -35.04
CA ARG A 89 -11.79 14.67 -34.04
C ARG A 89 -13.00 13.71 -33.91
N ASN A 90 -13.18 12.80 -34.84
CA ASN A 90 -14.17 11.73 -34.75
C ASN A 90 -13.81 10.63 -33.70
N PHE A 91 -12.66 10.76 -33.06
CA PHE A 91 -12.23 9.86 -32.02
C PHE A 91 -12.13 10.58 -30.68
N ASN A 92 -12.74 10.03 -29.65
CA ASN A 92 -12.61 10.53 -28.30
C ASN A 92 -11.31 10.00 -27.68
N CYS A 93 -10.37 10.86 -27.34
CA CYS A 93 -9.04 10.49 -26.80
C CYS A 93 -9.15 9.69 -25.52
N LYS A 94 -10.11 10.01 -24.63
CA LYS A 94 -10.30 9.32 -23.37
C LYS A 94 -10.85 7.89 -23.57
N TYR A 95 -11.81 7.73 -24.48
CA TYR A 95 -12.30 6.42 -24.91
C TYR A 95 -11.14 5.54 -25.42
N LEU A 96 -10.32 6.11 -26.30
CA LEU A 96 -9.18 5.41 -26.87
C LEU A 96 -8.13 5.06 -25.81
N PHE A 97 -7.92 5.91 -24.82
CA PHE A 97 -7.08 5.60 -23.66
C PHE A 97 -7.59 4.34 -22.95
N TYR A 98 -8.88 4.25 -22.64
CA TYR A 98 -9.44 3.06 -22.00
C TYR A 98 -9.36 1.83 -22.92
N ALA A 99 -9.60 1.98 -24.21
CA ALA A 99 -9.45 0.88 -25.17
C ALA A 99 -8.02 0.32 -25.17
N LEU A 100 -6.99 1.19 -25.13
CA LEU A 100 -5.60 0.78 -25.02
C LEU A 100 -5.28 0.13 -23.65
N CYS A 101 -5.87 0.62 -22.55
CA CYS A 101 -5.71 0.01 -21.23
C CYS A 101 -6.26 -1.43 -21.17
N ASN A 102 -7.29 -1.74 -21.97
CA ASN A 102 -7.84 -3.10 -22.07
C ASN A 102 -7.08 -4.00 -23.07
N ALA A 103 -6.18 -3.42 -23.87
CA ALA A 103 -5.44 -4.18 -24.86
C ALA A 103 -4.44 -5.14 -24.21
N ARG A 104 -4.39 -6.38 -24.73
CA ARG A 104 -3.43 -7.39 -24.25
C ARG A 104 -2.09 -7.18 -24.94
N ILE A 105 -1.16 -6.59 -24.23
CA ILE A 105 0.24 -6.43 -24.65
C ILE A 105 1.05 -7.54 -23.98
N PRO A 106 1.74 -8.43 -24.74
CA PRO A 106 2.55 -9.49 -24.16
C PRO A 106 3.60 -8.97 -23.20
N ASP A 107 3.81 -9.67 -22.08
CA ASP A 107 4.94 -9.44 -21.20
C ASP A 107 6.13 -10.23 -21.70
N THR A 108 7.11 -9.51 -22.24
CA THR A 108 8.36 -10.12 -22.77
C THR A 108 9.58 -9.72 -21.94
N GLY A 109 9.37 -9.34 -20.68
CA GLY A 109 10.41 -8.83 -19.79
C GLY A 109 10.87 -7.41 -20.15
N TYR A 110 12.12 -7.08 -19.90
CA TYR A 110 12.69 -5.75 -20.16
C TYR A 110 12.93 -5.53 -21.65
N ASN A 111 11.87 -5.43 -22.41
CA ASN A 111 11.87 -5.20 -23.86
C ASN A 111 11.07 -3.94 -24.23
N ARG A 112 11.18 -3.52 -25.50
CA ARG A 112 10.34 -2.46 -26.05
C ARG A 112 9.01 -3.03 -26.53
N HIS A 113 7.91 -2.58 -25.92
CA HIS A 113 6.56 -3.10 -26.13
C HIS A 113 5.73 -2.31 -27.15
N PHE A 114 6.22 -1.16 -27.62
CA PHE A 114 5.48 -0.31 -28.55
C PHE A 114 5.14 -1.01 -29.87
N LYS A 115 5.96 -1.95 -30.34
CA LYS A 115 5.66 -2.78 -31.50
C LYS A 115 4.36 -3.57 -31.34
N TRP A 116 4.10 -4.10 -30.15
CA TRP A 116 2.89 -4.85 -29.84
C TRP A 116 1.66 -3.93 -29.71
N LEU A 117 1.85 -2.73 -29.16
CA LEU A 117 0.77 -1.73 -29.11
C LEU A 117 0.30 -1.33 -30.51
N LYS A 118 1.19 -1.25 -31.48
CA LYS A 118 0.83 -0.94 -32.88
C LYS A 118 -0.01 -2.01 -33.57
N GLU A 119 0.01 -3.23 -33.09
CA GLU A 119 -0.78 -4.35 -33.65
C GLU A 119 -2.19 -4.41 -33.06
N VAL A 120 -2.47 -3.62 -32.05
CA VAL A 120 -3.79 -3.59 -31.40
C VAL A 120 -4.86 -3.12 -32.38
N LYS A 121 -5.98 -3.84 -32.40
CA LYS A 121 -7.20 -3.46 -33.12
C LYS A 121 -8.20 -2.88 -32.09
N ILE A 122 -8.63 -1.65 -32.34
CA ILE A 122 -9.46 -0.87 -31.43
C ILE A 122 -10.90 -0.88 -31.94
N PRO A 123 -11.89 -1.27 -31.12
CA PRO A 123 -13.30 -1.13 -31.49
C PRO A 123 -13.67 0.34 -31.51
N ILE A 124 -14.36 0.79 -32.59
CA ILE A 124 -14.76 2.17 -32.77
C ILE A 124 -16.29 2.25 -32.97
N PRO A 125 -17.05 2.56 -31.92
CA PRO A 125 -18.46 2.90 -32.01
C PRO A 125 -18.65 4.35 -32.50
N SER A 126 -19.90 4.84 -32.54
CA SER A 126 -20.18 6.25 -32.82
C SER A 126 -19.49 7.17 -31.81
N ILE A 127 -19.23 8.43 -32.21
CA ILE A 127 -18.58 9.40 -31.32
C ILE A 127 -19.38 9.64 -30.02
N ASP A 128 -20.71 9.66 -30.11
CA ASP A 128 -21.59 9.81 -28.94
C ASP A 128 -21.47 8.64 -27.99
N GLU A 129 -21.35 7.42 -28.52
CA GLU A 129 -21.14 6.22 -27.72
C GLU A 129 -19.75 6.19 -27.12
N GLN A 130 -18.69 6.61 -27.84
CA GLN A 130 -17.35 6.80 -27.27
C GLN A 130 -17.36 7.78 -26.09
N GLN A 131 -18.03 8.91 -26.23
CA GLN A 131 -18.15 9.92 -25.16
C GLN A 131 -18.88 9.37 -23.94
N LYS A 132 -19.98 8.65 -24.16
CA LYS A 132 -20.77 8.00 -23.10
C LYS A 132 -19.92 6.98 -22.33
N ILE A 133 -19.23 6.08 -23.03
CA ILE A 133 -18.37 5.06 -22.42
C ILE A 133 -17.22 5.72 -21.64
N ALA A 134 -16.54 6.69 -22.24
CA ALA A 134 -15.47 7.43 -21.58
C ALA A 134 -15.97 8.09 -20.27
N SER A 135 -17.13 8.76 -20.33
CA SER A 135 -17.72 9.40 -19.13
C SER A 135 -18.06 8.42 -18.03
N ILE A 136 -18.59 7.25 -18.36
CA ILE A 136 -18.90 6.20 -17.37
C ILE A 136 -17.62 5.70 -16.70
N LEU A 137 -16.59 5.37 -17.50
CA LEU A 137 -15.32 4.85 -16.98
C LEU A 137 -14.53 5.91 -16.19
N ASP A 138 -14.63 7.20 -16.57
CA ASP A 138 -14.06 8.30 -15.80
C ASP A 138 -14.72 8.38 -14.42
N LYS A 139 -16.06 8.40 -14.35
CA LYS A 139 -16.78 8.45 -13.06
C LYS A 139 -16.37 7.31 -12.13
N VAL A 140 -16.25 6.09 -12.64
CA VAL A 140 -15.81 4.94 -11.83
C VAL A 140 -14.35 5.11 -11.39
N SER A 141 -13.47 5.60 -12.27
CA SER A 141 -12.07 5.85 -11.96
C SER A 141 -11.90 6.95 -10.90
N ASP A 142 -12.69 8.02 -11.01
CA ASP A 142 -12.71 9.12 -10.04
C ASP A 142 -13.19 8.65 -8.67
N LEU A 143 -14.24 7.81 -8.62
CA LEU A 143 -14.71 7.20 -7.37
C LEU A 143 -13.63 6.32 -6.73
N ILE A 144 -12.91 5.51 -7.51
CA ILE A 144 -11.78 4.71 -7.03
C ILE A 144 -10.69 5.61 -6.44
N ALA A 145 -10.34 6.70 -7.13
CA ALA A 145 -9.35 7.66 -6.66
C ALA A 145 -9.79 8.34 -5.35
N LEU A 146 -11.05 8.76 -5.27
CA LEU A 146 -11.64 9.37 -4.06
C LEU A 146 -11.63 8.40 -2.86
N ARG A 147 -11.97 7.11 -3.06
CA ARG A 147 -11.92 6.10 -1.98
C ARG A 147 -10.50 5.91 -1.46
N LYS A 148 -9.50 5.82 -2.35
CA LYS A 148 -8.09 5.74 -1.96
C LYS A 148 -7.65 6.99 -1.17
N GLN A 149 -8.08 8.17 -1.59
CA GLN A 149 -7.80 9.42 -0.87
C GLN A 149 -8.47 9.46 0.50
N GLN A 150 -9.70 8.94 0.63
CA GLN A 150 -10.39 8.83 1.93
C GLN A 150 -9.61 7.94 2.90
N LEU A 151 -9.14 6.76 2.46
CA LEU A 151 -8.30 5.88 3.30
C LEU A 151 -7.03 6.60 3.78
N ALA A 152 -6.31 7.28 2.87
CA ALA A 152 -5.12 8.03 3.24
C ALA A 152 -5.41 9.16 4.27
N LYS A 153 -6.54 9.87 4.11
CA LYS A 153 -6.95 10.90 5.07
C LYS A 153 -7.36 10.34 6.43
N LEU A 154 -7.95 9.14 6.48
CA LEU A 154 -8.25 8.48 7.76
C LEU A 154 -6.97 8.09 8.50
N ASP A 155 -5.93 7.63 7.79
CA ASP A 155 -4.62 7.38 8.39
C ASP A 155 -3.97 8.66 8.96
N GLU A 156 -4.06 9.78 8.24
CA GLU A 156 -3.59 11.08 8.72
C GLU A 156 -4.39 11.56 9.94
N LEU A 157 -5.71 11.37 9.92
CA LEU A 157 -6.59 11.72 11.03
C LEU A 157 -6.24 10.96 12.30
N VAL A 158 -5.92 9.66 12.19
CA VAL A 158 -5.47 8.84 13.33
C VAL A 158 -4.18 9.40 13.93
N LYS A 159 -3.20 9.74 13.09
CA LYS A 159 -1.93 10.33 13.54
C LYS A 159 -2.15 11.68 14.22
N SER A 160 -2.97 12.54 13.61
CA SER A 160 -3.29 13.86 14.17
C SER A 160 -4.00 13.75 15.51
N ARG A 161 -4.98 12.83 15.63
CA ARG A 161 -5.71 12.58 16.86
C ARG A 161 -4.82 12.03 17.96
N PHE A 162 -3.86 11.17 17.61
CA PHE A 162 -2.87 10.69 18.58
C PHE A 162 -2.04 11.84 19.14
N VAL A 163 -1.52 12.71 18.28
CA VAL A 163 -0.71 13.87 18.70
C VAL A 163 -1.56 14.87 19.50
N GLU A 164 -2.80 15.10 19.09
CA GLU A 164 -3.73 16.00 19.83
C GLU A 164 -3.99 15.50 21.26
N MET A 165 -4.21 14.19 21.43
CA MET A 165 -4.55 13.61 22.74
C MET A 165 -3.33 13.41 23.65
N PHE A 166 -2.19 13.04 23.07
CA PHE A 166 -1.04 12.60 23.85
C PHE A 166 0.19 13.50 23.72
N GLY A 167 0.15 14.46 22.79
CA GLY A 167 1.29 15.32 22.49
C GLY A 167 2.37 14.63 21.67
N ASP A 168 3.48 15.33 21.47
CA ASP A 168 4.70 14.74 20.92
C ASP A 168 5.44 13.98 22.01
N LEU A 169 5.37 12.66 21.96
CA LEU A 169 6.02 11.76 22.93
C LEU A 169 7.57 11.78 22.84
N SER A 170 8.15 12.47 21.86
CA SER A 170 9.59 12.72 21.79
C SER A 170 10.03 13.94 22.60
N ASN A 171 9.09 14.76 23.04
CA ASN A 171 9.38 15.95 23.84
C ASN A 171 9.86 15.53 25.25
N PRO A 172 11.04 15.95 25.70
CA PRO A 172 11.52 15.68 27.05
C PRO A 172 10.58 16.18 28.17
N GLN A 173 9.72 17.13 27.87
CA GLN A 173 8.72 17.68 28.80
C GLN A 173 7.35 16.97 28.69
N CYS A 174 7.30 15.78 28.07
CA CYS A 174 6.09 14.99 28.01
C CYS A 174 5.59 14.68 29.42
N GLN A 175 4.33 15.00 29.69
CA GLN A 175 3.74 14.86 31.04
C GLN A 175 3.39 13.41 31.41
N TRP A 176 3.45 12.47 30.46
CA TRP A 176 3.06 11.10 30.69
C TRP A 176 4.21 10.29 31.30
N GLU A 177 3.87 9.40 32.23
CA GLU A 177 4.82 8.46 32.81
C GLU A 177 5.51 7.66 31.70
N MET A 178 6.83 7.58 31.76
CA MET A 178 7.65 6.82 30.81
C MET A 178 8.20 5.58 31.51
N CYS A 179 8.07 4.42 30.87
CA CYS A 179 8.61 3.16 31.36
C CYS A 179 9.15 2.30 30.21
N GLN A 180 9.84 1.22 30.53
CA GLN A 180 10.30 0.28 29.51
C GLN A 180 9.13 -0.62 29.05
N LEU A 181 9.13 -1.00 27.76
CA LEU A 181 8.05 -1.82 27.18
C LEU A 181 7.79 -3.12 27.97
N LYS A 182 8.82 -3.74 28.53
CA LYS A 182 8.65 -4.94 29.40
C LYS A 182 7.82 -4.66 30.66
N GLU A 183 7.80 -3.43 31.17
CA GLU A 183 7.13 -3.07 32.42
C GLU A 183 5.60 -2.93 32.24
N VAL A 184 5.14 -2.77 30.99
CA VAL A 184 3.71 -2.81 30.67
C VAL A 184 3.20 -4.24 30.47
N CYS A 185 4.05 -5.25 30.58
CA CYS A 185 3.69 -6.67 30.55
C CYS A 185 3.55 -7.23 31.96
N LYS A 186 2.95 -8.41 32.12
CA LYS A 186 2.93 -9.13 33.40
C LYS A 186 4.25 -9.85 33.69
N SER A 187 4.89 -10.33 32.61
CA SER A 187 6.15 -11.04 32.61
C SER A 187 7.06 -10.58 31.49
N THR A 188 8.38 -10.68 31.67
CA THR A 188 9.34 -10.42 30.58
C THR A 188 9.20 -11.42 29.42
N ASP A 189 8.59 -12.59 29.65
CA ASP A 189 8.30 -13.60 28.63
C ASP A 189 7.06 -13.29 27.77
N ASP A 190 6.31 -12.27 28.14
CA ASP A 190 5.20 -11.77 27.34
C ASP A 190 5.64 -11.06 26.06
N ILE A 191 6.92 -10.65 26.00
CA ILE A 191 7.57 -10.18 24.77
C ILE A 191 8.50 -11.28 24.28
N LYS A 192 8.10 -11.97 23.20
CA LYS A 192 8.81 -13.14 22.69
C LYS A 192 8.72 -13.23 21.17
N CYS A 193 9.78 -13.72 20.52
CA CYS A 193 9.70 -14.14 19.12
C CYS A 193 9.34 -15.63 19.04
N GLY A 194 8.88 -16.07 17.90
CA GLY A 194 8.54 -17.46 17.66
C GLY A 194 9.74 -18.40 17.73
N PRO A 195 9.49 -19.72 17.64
CA PRO A 195 10.51 -20.76 17.81
C PRO A 195 11.56 -20.69 16.71
N PHE A 196 12.81 -21.00 17.06
CA PHE A 196 13.96 -21.01 16.15
C PHE A 196 14.49 -22.41 15.91
N GLY A 197 15.10 -22.58 14.73
CA GLY A 197 15.93 -23.73 14.40
C GLY A 197 15.21 -25.07 14.59
N THR A 198 15.71 -25.90 15.47
CA THR A 198 15.20 -27.25 15.73
C THR A 198 13.90 -27.30 16.53
N GLN A 199 13.39 -26.17 17.02
CA GLN A 199 12.12 -26.17 17.77
C GLN A 199 10.89 -26.34 16.87
N LEU A 200 10.96 -25.86 15.63
CA LEU A 200 9.93 -26.04 14.61
C LEU A 200 10.61 -26.20 13.24
N GLY A 201 10.75 -27.44 12.79
CA GLY A 201 11.32 -27.78 11.50
C GLY A 201 10.32 -27.62 10.37
N LYS A 202 10.83 -27.50 9.12
CA LYS A 202 9.97 -27.38 7.93
C LYS A 202 9.08 -28.58 7.70
N GLU A 203 9.50 -29.75 8.11
CA GLU A 203 8.80 -31.03 8.02
C GLU A 203 7.61 -31.15 8.97
N GLU A 204 7.52 -30.28 9.98
CA GLU A 204 6.45 -30.28 10.97
C GLU A 204 5.25 -29.41 10.56
N TYR A 205 5.41 -28.61 9.48
CA TYR A 205 4.33 -27.83 8.93
C TYR A 205 3.30 -28.72 8.22
N ARG A 206 2.03 -28.37 8.38
CA ARG A 206 0.87 -29.09 7.85
C ARG A 206 -0.08 -28.13 7.13
N LYS A 207 -1.02 -28.69 6.38
CA LYS A 207 -2.08 -27.92 5.72
C LYS A 207 -3.25 -27.60 6.64
N GLU A 208 -3.37 -28.29 7.75
CA GLU A 208 -4.46 -28.18 8.72
C GLU A 208 -3.93 -28.39 10.14
N GLY A 209 -4.62 -27.82 11.13
CA GLY A 209 -4.27 -27.92 12.54
C GLY A 209 -4.29 -26.57 13.25
N ILE A 210 -3.32 -26.35 14.14
CA ILE A 210 -3.14 -25.07 14.85
C ILE A 210 -2.33 -24.12 13.97
N ALA A 211 -2.86 -22.95 13.70
CA ALA A 211 -2.27 -21.99 12.78
C ALA A 211 -0.90 -21.46 13.26
N VAL A 212 0.03 -21.32 12.32
CA VAL A 212 1.28 -20.58 12.50
C VAL A 212 1.12 -19.22 11.85
N TRP A 213 1.31 -18.17 12.62
CA TRP A 213 1.09 -16.79 12.19
C TRP A 213 2.39 -16.12 11.78
N GLU A 214 2.41 -15.61 10.55
CA GLU A 214 3.58 -15.10 9.87
C GLU A 214 3.44 -13.61 9.51
N ILE A 215 4.48 -13.02 8.90
CA ILE A 215 4.51 -11.62 8.48
C ILE A 215 3.36 -11.24 7.52
N PRO A 216 2.97 -12.07 6.51
CA PRO A 216 1.86 -11.72 5.62
C PRO A 216 0.55 -11.43 6.35
N GLN A 217 0.22 -12.22 7.40
CA GLN A 217 -0.99 -12.00 8.18
C GLN A 217 -0.91 -10.71 9.01
N ILE A 218 0.24 -10.37 9.57
CA ILE A 218 0.44 -9.09 10.26
C ILE A 218 0.31 -7.92 9.29
N ASN A 219 0.88 -8.06 8.09
CA ASN A 219 0.83 -7.03 7.05
C ASN A 219 -0.60 -6.75 6.59
N SER A 220 -1.47 -7.74 6.59
CA SER A 220 -2.90 -7.60 6.28
C SER A 220 -3.77 -7.32 7.51
N SER A 221 -3.18 -7.05 8.68
CA SER A 221 -3.91 -6.95 9.96
C SER A 221 -4.82 -8.17 10.23
N PHE A 222 -4.33 -9.36 9.89
CA PHE A 222 -5.03 -10.65 10.00
C PHE A 222 -6.26 -10.82 9.10
N MET A 223 -6.40 -9.99 8.05
CA MET A 223 -7.43 -10.19 7.02
C MET A 223 -7.12 -11.41 6.13
N SER A 224 -5.84 -11.69 5.90
CA SER A 224 -5.41 -12.90 5.18
C SER A 224 -5.43 -14.11 6.12
N PRO A 225 -5.98 -15.27 5.70
CA PRO A 225 -5.98 -16.48 6.51
C PRO A 225 -4.56 -17.02 6.69
N PRO A 226 -4.31 -17.84 7.72
CA PRO A 226 -3.05 -18.56 7.87
C PRO A 226 -2.88 -19.59 6.76
N THR A 227 -1.64 -19.82 6.34
CA THR A 227 -1.27 -20.78 5.29
C THR A 227 -0.62 -22.04 5.84
N ASP A 228 0.01 -21.90 7.01
CA ASP A 228 0.81 -22.94 7.65
C ASP A 228 0.24 -23.30 9.02
N PHE A 229 0.29 -24.59 9.35
CA PHE A 229 -0.28 -25.14 10.55
C PHE A 229 0.68 -26.16 11.18
N VAL A 230 0.47 -26.47 12.47
CA VAL A 230 1.14 -27.55 13.17
C VAL A 230 0.14 -28.45 13.86
N SER A 231 0.55 -29.67 14.25
CA SER A 231 -0.31 -30.57 15.02
C SER A 231 -0.62 -29.98 16.40
N GLU A 232 -1.72 -30.42 17.00
CA GLU A 232 -2.07 -30.03 18.39
C GLU A 232 -0.97 -30.39 19.39
N GLU A 233 -0.34 -31.57 19.22
CA GLU A 233 0.77 -32.01 20.05
C GLU A 233 1.97 -31.06 19.95
N LYS A 234 2.32 -30.67 18.71
CA LYS A 234 3.40 -29.72 18.48
C LYS A 234 3.05 -28.34 19.03
N ALA A 235 1.82 -27.89 18.86
CA ALA A 235 1.36 -26.63 19.43
C ALA A 235 1.42 -26.61 20.95
N LYS A 236 1.12 -27.75 21.62
CA LYS A 236 1.29 -27.90 23.08
C LYS A 236 2.76 -27.75 23.48
N GLN A 237 3.69 -28.38 22.77
CA GLN A 237 5.14 -28.23 22.99
C GLN A 237 5.59 -26.78 22.80
N LEU A 238 4.99 -26.05 21.85
CA LEU A 238 5.29 -24.68 21.52
C LEU A 238 4.40 -23.65 22.27
N SER A 239 3.71 -24.05 23.34
CA SER A 239 2.76 -23.20 24.08
C SER A 239 3.35 -21.87 24.55
N ALA A 240 4.66 -21.82 24.84
CA ALA A 240 5.38 -20.59 25.17
C ALA A 240 5.37 -19.54 24.03
N TYR A 241 5.12 -19.97 22.80
CA TYR A 241 5.07 -19.15 21.59
C TYR A 241 3.63 -18.89 21.10
N SER A 242 2.64 -19.22 21.95
CA SER A 242 1.23 -19.01 21.62
C SER A 242 0.89 -17.52 21.50
N ILE A 243 -0.03 -17.21 20.57
CA ILE A 243 -0.67 -15.91 20.44
C ILE A 243 -2.17 -16.07 20.66
N ILE A 244 -2.77 -15.14 21.39
CA ILE A 244 -4.20 -15.14 21.74
C ILE A 244 -4.84 -13.77 21.45
N PRO A 245 -6.17 -13.68 21.36
CA PRO A 245 -6.87 -12.43 21.12
C PRO A 245 -6.44 -11.29 22.06
N GLY A 246 -6.14 -10.15 21.43
CA GLY A 246 -5.65 -8.96 22.12
C GLY A 246 -4.13 -8.87 22.29
N ASP A 247 -3.37 -9.89 21.94
CA ASP A 247 -1.91 -9.78 21.82
C ASP A 247 -1.54 -8.88 20.62
N ILE A 248 -0.42 -8.18 20.75
CA ILE A 248 0.17 -7.42 19.64
C ILE A 248 1.16 -8.35 18.94
N ALA A 249 0.93 -8.61 17.66
CA ALA A 249 1.90 -9.25 16.76
C ALA A 249 2.71 -8.17 16.04
N MET A 250 4.05 -8.34 15.99
CA MET A 250 4.95 -7.39 15.33
C MET A 250 5.89 -8.12 14.38
N SER A 251 6.08 -7.58 13.20
CA SER A 251 7.05 -8.08 12.23
C SER A 251 8.48 -7.85 12.71
N ARG A 252 9.23 -8.92 12.86
CA ARG A 252 10.63 -8.89 13.30
C ARG A 252 11.58 -8.64 12.14
N LYS A 253 11.23 -9.07 10.92
CA LYS A 253 11.99 -8.94 9.69
C LYS A 253 11.10 -8.36 8.56
N GLY A 254 11.69 -7.99 7.44
CA GLY A 254 10.98 -7.37 6.32
C GLY A 254 10.47 -5.98 6.71
N ASN A 255 9.15 -5.81 6.84
CA ASN A 255 8.55 -4.56 7.35
C ASN A 255 8.72 -4.46 8.89
N VAL A 256 9.96 -4.24 9.31
CA VAL A 256 10.36 -4.21 10.72
C VAL A 256 9.51 -3.22 11.51
N GLY A 257 8.95 -3.67 12.65
CA GLY A 257 8.14 -2.83 13.53
C GLY A 257 6.67 -2.69 13.12
N LYS A 258 6.26 -3.19 11.94
CA LYS A 258 4.84 -3.25 11.61
C LYS A 258 4.13 -4.19 12.57
N CYS A 259 3.03 -3.74 13.16
CA CYS A 259 2.28 -4.51 14.15
C CYS A 259 0.78 -4.43 13.95
N ALA A 260 0.08 -5.46 14.45
CA ALA A 260 -1.37 -5.57 14.44
C ALA A 260 -1.85 -6.30 15.71
N ILE A 261 -3.08 -6.05 16.10
CA ILE A 261 -3.74 -6.80 17.19
C ILE A 261 -4.20 -8.15 16.65
N PHE A 262 -3.89 -9.22 17.37
CA PHE A 262 -4.43 -10.54 17.07
C PHE A 262 -5.93 -10.56 17.36
N PRO A 263 -6.78 -10.85 16.36
CA PRO A 263 -8.22 -10.61 16.45
C PRO A 263 -8.97 -11.74 17.17
N GLU A 264 -10.16 -11.42 17.67
CA GLU A 264 -11.02 -12.35 18.41
C GLU A 264 -11.64 -13.47 17.57
N GLN A 265 -11.69 -13.31 16.25
CA GLN A 265 -12.19 -14.32 15.33
C GLN A 265 -11.35 -15.61 15.30
N TYR A 266 -10.11 -15.56 15.77
CA TYR A 266 -9.21 -16.70 15.90
C TYR A 266 -9.01 -17.04 17.38
N ALA A 267 -9.14 -18.31 17.75
CA ALA A 267 -9.00 -18.74 19.14
C ALA A 267 -7.57 -18.55 19.68
N SER A 268 -6.58 -19.03 18.94
CA SER A 268 -5.15 -18.94 19.27
C SER A 268 -4.33 -19.45 18.09
N GLY A 269 -2.99 -19.41 18.23
CA GLY A 269 -2.05 -20.01 17.29
C GLY A 269 -0.63 -19.93 17.83
N ILE A 270 0.32 -20.25 16.98
CA ILE A 270 1.76 -20.14 17.26
C ILE A 270 2.33 -19.03 16.37
N ILE A 271 3.20 -18.19 16.90
CA ILE A 271 3.91 -17.17 16.12
C ILE A 271 5.13 -17.78 15.42
N HIS A 272 5.35 -17.42 14.18
CA HIS A 272 6.56 -17.78 13.42
C HIS A 272 7.82 -17.10 14.00
N SER A 273 9.01 -17.64 13.73
CA SER A 273 10.29 -17.08 14.18
C SER A 273 10.54 -15.62 13.77
N ASP A 274 9.90 -15.16 12.70
CA ASP A 274 10.01 -13.78 12.19
C ASP A 274 8.92 -12.84 12.72
N VAL A 275 8.13 -13.34 13.69
CA VAL A 275 7.07 -12.60 14.37
C VAL A 275 7.38 -12.47 15.85
N LEU A 276 7.11 -11.30 16.40
CA LEU A 276 7.16 -11.00 17.82
C LEU A 276 5.74 -10.94 18.36
N ARG A 277 5.51 -11.53 19.54
CA ARG A 277 4.33 -11.31 20.35
C ARG A 277 4.67 -10.32 21.46
N ILE A 278 3.77 -9.36 21.71
CA ILE A 278 3.80 -8.47 22.88
C ILE A 278 2.43 -8.59 23.55
N ARG A 279 2.42 -9.20 24.75
CA ARG A 279 1.22 -9.39 25.57
C ARG A 279 1.25 -8.41 26.72
N VAL A 280 0.51 -7.33 26.58
CA VAL A 280 0.47 -6.27 27.59
C VAL A 280 -0.45 -6.64 28.77
N ASN A 281 -0.16 -6.10 29.93
CA ASN A 281 -1.04 -6.16 31.10
C ASN A 281 -2.21 -5.18 30.90
N LYS A 282 -3.40 -5.71 30.63
CA LYS A 282 -4.63 -4.92 30.37
C LYS A 282 -5.04 -4.02 31.54
N GLN A 283 -4.48 -4.21 32.75
CA GLN A 283 -4.69 -3.31 33.89
C GLN A 283 -3.82 -2.05 33.82
N LYS A 284 -2.71 -2.10 33.08
CA LYS A 284 -1.77 -0.98 32.91
C LYS A 284 -1.98 -0.23 31.61
N VAL A 285 -2.25 -0.97 30.52
CA VAL A 285 -2.34 -0.39 29.19
C VAL A 285 -3.32 -1.13 28.29
N VAL A 286 -4.01 -0.39 27.43
CA VAL A 286 -4.88 -0.94 26.40
C VAL A 286 -4.02 -1.42 25.22
N SER A 287 -4.14 -2.70 24.82
CA SER A 287 -3.34 -3.30 23.74
C SER A 287 -3.39 -2.48 22.46
N LYS A 288 -4.58 -2.02 22.05
CA LYS A 288 -4.78 -1.23 20.83
C LYS A 288 -4.06 0.14 20.92
N PHE A 289 -4.13 0.82 22.08
CA PHE A 289 -3.36 2.05 22.31
C PHE A 289 -1.86 1.80 22.18
N MET A 290 -1.34 0.77 22.85
CA MET A 290 0.09 0.42 22.79
C MET A 290 0.52 0.08 21.36
N MET A 291 -0.27 -0.69 20.63
CA MET A 291 -0.01 -0.99 19.22
C MET A 291 0.11 0.29 18.37
N TYR A 292 -0.80 1.25 18.58
CA TYR A 292 -0.75 2.53 17.86
C TYR A 292 0.47 3.38 18.29
N GLN A 293 0.84 3.40 19.58
CA GLN A 293 2.05 4.08 20.02
C GLN A 293 3.30 3.48 19.34
N LEU A 294 3.37 2.15 19.26
CA LEU A 294 4.47 1.45 18.56
C LEU A 294 4.55 1.76 17.06
N ARG A 295 3.40 2.06 16.42
CA ARG A 295 3.32 2.32 14.97
C ARG A 295 3.56 3.76 14.57
N ILE A 296 3.10 4.74 15.37
CA ILE A 296 2.98 6.13 14.94
C ILE A 296 3.77 7.13 15.80
N SER A 297 4.26 6.72 16.97
CA SER A 297 5.10 7.59 17.77
C SER A 297 6.50 7.66 17.19
N LYS A 298 6.92 8.84 16.74
CA LYS A 298 8.27 9.08 16.21
C LYS A 298 9.36 8.70 17.22
N ALA A 299 9.12 8.95 18.51
CA ALA A 299 10.04 8.57 19.58
C ALA A 299 10.26 7.05 19.64
N VAL A 300 9.19 6.27 19.46
CA VAL A 300 9.27 4.80 19.46
C VAL A 300 9.83 4.28 18.15
N GLU A 301 9.43 4.86 17.02
CA GLU A 301 9.95 4.50 15.69
C GLU A 301 11.48 4.64 15.63
N ALA A 302 12.01 5.75 16.13
CA ALA A 302 13.46 5.97 16.21
C ALA A 302 14.17 4.90 17.07
N GLN A 303 13.59 4.52 18.21
CA GLN A 303 14.14 3.46 19.06
C GLN A 303 14.07 2.08 18.35
N ILE A 304 12.97 1.76 17.68
CA ILE A 304 12.83 0.52 16.90
C ILE A 304 13.86 0.48 15.77
N ALA A 305 14.10 1.58 15.07
CA ALA A 305 15.13 1.67 14.04
C ALA A 305 16.53 1.36 14.60
N ILE A 306 16.88 1.88 15.78
CA ILE A 306 18.15 1.61 16.45
C ILE A 306 18.27 0.13 16.84
N VAL A 307 17.22 -0.47 17.42
CA VAL A 307 17.27 -1.86 17.89
C VAL A 307 17.16 -2.89 16.75
N SER A 308 16.81 -2.46 15.57
CA SER A 308 16.77 -3.28 14.35
C SER A 308 18.01 -3.15 13.47
N SER A 309 18.86 -2.14 13.70
CA SER A 309 20.11 -1.92 12.94
C SER A 309 21.22 -2.87 13.39
N GLY A 310 22.06 -3.31 12.45
CA GLY A 310 23.33 -3.98 12.77
C GLY A 310 23.54 -5.40 12.24
N ALA A 311 22.75 -5.89 11.26
CA ALA A 311 23.00 -7.16 10.58
C ALA A 311 22.83 -7.01 9.07
N ILE A 312 23.41 -7.93 8.31
CA ILE A 312 23.22 -8.04 6.84
C ILE A 312 21.74 -8.12 6.46
N MET A 313 20.90 -8.61 7.38
CA MET A 313 19.43 -8.50 7.29
C MET A 313 18.90 -7.83 8.55
N ALA A 314 18.23 -6.69 8.40
CA ALA A 314 17.59 -5.96 9.48
C ALA A 314 16.58 -6.85 10.22
N GLY A 315 16.68 -6.90 11.55
CA GLY A 315 15.75 -7.66 12.38
C GLY A 315 15.77 -7.19 13.84
N ILE A 316 14.58 -7.13 14.46
CA ILE A 316 14.47 -6.65 15.83
C ILE A 316 15.12 -7.64 16.79
N ASN A 317 16.03 -7.14 17.61
CA ASN A 317 16.56 -7.85 18.79
C ASN A 317 15.54 -7.77 19.93
N VAL A 318 15.01 -8.94 20.34
CA VAL A 318 13.96 -9.05 21.38
C VAL A 318 14.40 -8.41 22.70
N THR A 319 15.64 -8.67 23.12
CA THR A 319 16.17 -8.13 24.40
C THR A 319 16.26 -6.62 24.36
N LYS A 320 16.67 -6.05 23.22
CA LYS A 320 16.70 -4.59 23.04
C LYS A 320 15.29 -4.01 22.98
N LEU A 321 14.34 -4.68 22.27
CA LEU A 321 12.94 -4.25 22.19
C LEU A 321 12.27 -4.17 23.57
N LYS A 322 12.55 -5.10 24.46
CA LYS A 322 12.04 -5.10 25.86
C LYS A 322 12.38 -3.81 26.61
N ASN A 323 13.47 -3.16 26.25
CA ASN A 323 14.01 -1.99 26.91
C ASN A 323 13.74 -0.66 26.21
N ILE A 324 12.97 -0.65 25.11
CA ILE A 324 12.54 0.63 24.53
C ILE A 324 11.59 1.35 25.49
N ASN A 325 11.65 2.68 25.48
CA ASN A 325 10.79 3.51 26.30
C ASN A 325 9.44 3.76 25.63
N VAL A 326 8.38 3.59 26.41
CA VAL A 326 7.00 3.88 26.03
C VAL A 326 6.35 4.77 27.08
N HIS A 327 5.29 5.49 26.70
CA HIS A 327 4.56 6.38 27.60
C HIS A 327 3.20 5.78 27.97
N ILE A 328 2.78 6.01 29.21
CA ILE A 328 1.55 5.46 29.79
C ILE A 328 0.63 6.61 30.22
N PRO A 329 -0.16 7.16 29.31
CA PRO A 329 -1.22 8.11 29.66
C PRO A 329 -2.28 7.45 30.54
N PRO A 330 -3.13 8.24 31.23
CA PRO A 330 -4.26 7.71 32.00
C PRO A 330 -5.12 6.76 31.18
N MET A 331 -5.57 5.66 31.82
CA MET A 331 -6.34 4.59 31.18
C MET A 331 -7.59 5.13 30.46
N GLU A 332 -8.21 6.18 31.01
CA GLU A 332 -9.41 6.78 30.39
C GLU A 332 -9.10 7.41 29.03
N LEU A 333 -7.97 8.11 28.89
CA LEU A 333 -7.54 8.68 27.61
C LEU A 333 -7.16 7.59 26.60
N GLN A 334 -6.53 6.51 27.06
CA GLN A 334 -6.24 5.35 26.21
C GLN A 334 -7.52 4.74 25.66
N LYS A 335 -8.57 4.56 26.49
CA LYS A 335 -9.89 4.04 26.08
C LYS A 335 -10.60 4.99 25.12
N GLN A 336 -10.58 6.30 25.38
CA GLN A 336 -11.16 7.31 24.46
C GLN A 336 -10.51 7.25 23.08
N PHE A 337 -9.18 7.16 23.03
CA PHE A 337 -8.45 7.00 21.77
C PHE A 337 -8.83 5.70 21.05
N THR A 338 -8.88 4.57 21.76
CA THR A 338 -9.24 3.30 21.13
C THR A 338 -10.68 3.26 20.65
N CYS A 339 -11.63 3.88 21.36
CA CYS A 339 -12.99 4.04 20.90
C CYS A 339 -13.07 4.87 19.60
N PHE A 340 -12.25 5.92 19.49
CA PHE A 340 -12.12 6.68 18.23
C PHE A 340 -11.57 5.80 17.11
N ILE A 341 -10.52 5.00 17.37
CA ILE A 341 -9.94 4.07 16.40
C ILE A 341 -10.96 3.03 15.94
N ASP A 342 -11.79 2.48 16.83
CA ASP A 342 -12.80 1.48 16.46
C ASP A 342 -13.79 2.04 15.41
N LYS A 343 -14.14 3.32 15.52
CA LYS A 343 -14.97 4.01 14.51
C LYS A 343 -14.23 4.18 13.17
N ILE A 344 -12.94 4.53 13.22
CA ILE A 344 -12.12 4.66 12.01
C ILE A 344 -11.93 3.30 11.33
N ASP A 345 -11.69 2.22 12.08
CA ASP A 345 -11.55 0.87 11.54
C ASP A 345 -12.85 0.41 10.84
N SER A 346 -14.02 0.72 11.39
CA SER A 346 -15.30 0.46 10.74
C SER A 346 -15.44 1.23 9.42
N LEU A 347 -15.11 2.53 9.41
CA LEU A 347 -15.14 3.34 8.19
C LEU A 347 -14.15 2.83 7.13
N ASN A 348 -12.93 2.46 7.54
CA ASN A 348 -11.94 1.86 6.64
C ASN A 348 -12.48 0.59 5.98
N SER A 349 -13.07 -0.31 6.77
CA SER A 349 -13.67 -1.55 6.24
C SER A 349 -14.75 -1.28 5.20
N ASP A 350 -15.62 -0.31 5.43
CA ASP A 350 -16.69 0.05 4.49
C ASP A 350 -16.13 0.68 3.20
N ILE A 351 -15.09 1.52 3.32
CA ILE A 351 -14.42 2.14 2.18
C ILE A 351 -13.67 1.09 1.36
N GLU A 352 -12.97 0.14 2.01
CA GLU A 352 -12.26 -0.96 1.35
C GLU A 352 -13.20 -1.86 0.56
N LYS A 353 -14.35 -2.23 1.13
CA LYS A 353 -15.40 -2.99 0.42
C LYS A 353 -15.90 -2.22 -0.81
N SER A 354 -16.23 -0.93 -0.63
CA SER A 354 -16.65 -0.08 -1.75
C SER A 354 -15.59 0.03 -2.83
N LEU A 355 -14.30 0.10 -2.46
CA LEU A 355 -13.18 0.14 -3.40
C LEU A 355 -13.05 -1.17 -4.19
N GLU A 356 -13.24 -2.31 -3.54
CA GLU A 356 -13.24 -3.62 -4.20
C GLU A 356 -14.40 -3.74 -5.21
N GLU A 357 -15.62 -3.38 -4.80
CA GLU A 357 -16.79 -3.37 -5.69
C GLU A 357 -16.59 -2.47 -6.92
N LEU A 358 -16.04 -1.26 -6.72
CA LEU A 358 -15.73 -0.35 -7.82
C LEU A 358 -14.66 -0.90 -8.77
N ASN A 359 -13.65 -1.60 -8.26
CA ASN A 359 -12.64 -2.25 -9.10
C ASN A 359 -13.24 -3.40 -9.94
N ILE A 360 -14.13 -4.20 -9.33
CA ILE A 360 -14.87 -5.25 -10.03
C ILE A 360 -15.75 -4.65 -11.12
N LEU A 361 -16.51 -3.61 -10.79
CA LEU A 361 -17.36 -2.89 -11.74
C LEU A 361 -16.55 -2.34 -12.92
N LYS A 362 -15.42 -1.66 -12.63
CA LYS A 362 -14.53 -1.14 -13.67
C LYS A 362 -14.07 -2.23 -14.62
N LYS A 363 -13.62 -3.37 -14.05
CA LYS A 363 -13.17 -4.53 -14.83
C LYS A 363 -14.28 -5.08 -15.71
N SER A 364 -15.49 -5.21 -15.18
CA SER A 364 -16.66 -5.69 -15.93
C SER A 364 -17.01 -4.76 -17.10
N LEU A 365 -17.09 -3.44 -16.85
CA LEU A 365 -17.34 -2.44 -17.88
C LEU A 365 -16.26 -2.43 -18.97
N MET A 366 -14.98 -2.55 -18.58
CA MET A 366 -13.88 -2.65 -19.54
C MET A 366 -14.01 -3.89 -20.43
N GLN A 367 -14.44 -5.03 -19.88
CA GLN A 367 -14.70 -6.23 -20.67
C GLN A 367 -15.92 -6.06 -21.61
N GLU A 368 -17.01 -5.46 -21.11
CA GLU A 368 -18.22 -5.23 -21.87
C GLU A 368 -17.97 -4.33 -23.10
N TYR A 369 -17.23 -3.24 -22.91
CA TYR A 369 -17.04 -2.24 -23.95
C TYR A 369 -15.91 -2.55 -24.93
N PHE A 370 -14.91 -3.32 -24.56
CA PHE A 370 -13.69 -3.50 -25.35
C PHE A 370 -13.31 -4.97 -25.67
N ALA A 371 -14.08 -5.96 -25.22
CA ALA A 371 -13.80 -7.38 -25.51
C ALA A 371 -14.07 -7.80 -26.99
#